data_960e4338ed6de5f94a95fc6ad73b719a
#
_entry.id   960e4338ed6de5f94a95fc6ad73b719a
#
_cell.length_a   1.000
_cell.length_b   1.000
_cell.length_c   1.000
_cell.angle_alpha   90.00
_cell.angle_beta   90.00
_cell.angle_gamma   90.00
#
_symmetry.space_group_name_H-M   'P 1'
#
loop_
_entity.id
_entity.type
_entity.pdbx_description
1 polymer ?
#
loop_
_entity_poly.entity_id
_entity_poly.type
_entity_poly.pdbx_seq_one_letter_code
_entity_poly.pdbx_strand_id
1 'polypeptide(L)'
;MAEPLPAGAARSQSAPAGWAALRPRLRRWRRYWVWDPLFAALYYPLHYGCRLLPLDWCSGFGGFLGELNWRYRYKGLRARVETLYVTLSGGRASPEDAQRASRRLFENLGRVMLEFSILDRLWPAGRIEIVGSEHLLAARAAGTPVIVMGLHLANWEVIGPTIVGLGFYGAKGFYLPPPSRFDEKLLVRARERYGAILFRPGIAGTRMAQRHLVEARGILLFYGDEERRGYVSAPLFGRPIPARSNLVTIVRLAWASGAVVLPAHVERLEGARFRVTYRPPVDLATEAPAALDDNVHRLDRIITPIVQAQLHHWYMLTEWRR
;
A
#
# COMPACT_ATOMS: atom_id res chain seq x y z
N MET A 1 7.78 -64.37 11.00
CA MET A 1 8.71 -63.93 9.93
C MET A 1 8.14 -62.61 9.42
N ALA A 2 8.73 -61.49 9.82
CA ALA A 2 8.35 -60.15 9.39
C ALA A 2 9.47 -59.60 8.50
N GLU A 3 9.15 -59.23 7.27
CA GLU A 3 10.09 -58.60 6.35
C GLU A 3 10.47 -57.19 6.81
N PRO A 4 11.73 -56.77 6.66
CA PRO A 4 12.12 -55.40 6.98
C PRO A 4 11.75 -54.45 5.82
N LEU A 5 11.14 -53.30 6.18
CA LEU A 5 10.85 -52.17 5.29
C LEU A 5 12.16 -51.58 4.73
N PRO A 6 12.18 -51.15 3.45
CA PRO A 6 13.38 -50.56 2.88
C PRO A 6 13.66 -49.17 3.45
N ALA A 7 14.91 -48.98 3.85
CA ALA A 7 15.42 -47.69 4.33
C ALA A 7 15.27 -46.62 3.25
N GLY A 8 14.49 -45.56 3.60
CA GLY A 8 14.34 -44.40 2.77
C GLY A 8 15.65 -43.69 2.55
N ALA A 9 16.11 -43.63 1.31
CA ALA A 9 17.26 -42.86 0.89
C ALA A 9 17.05 -41.38 1.21
N ALA A 10 17.72 -40.89 2.22
CA ALA A 10 17.86 -39.46 2.48
C ALA A 10 18.55 -38.84 1.26
N ARG A 11 17.79 -38.11 0.46
CA ARG A 11 18.34 -37.23 -0.60
C ARG A 11 19.23 -36.20 0.09
N SER A 12 20.55 -36.43 0.04
CA SER A 12 21.55 -35.44 0.39
C SER A 12 21.30 -34.21 -0.55
N GLN A 13 20.80 -33.13 0.00
CA GLN A 13 20.85 -31.85 -0.71
C GLN A 13 22.33 -31.46 -0.79
N SER A 14 22.95 -31.76 -1.92
CA SER A 14 24.29 -31.31 -2.23
C SER A 14 24.30 -29.77 -2.16
N ALA A 15 25.16 -29.24 -1.27
CA ALA A 15 25.39 -27.79 -1.18
C ALA A 15 25.75 -27.26 -2.58
N PRO A 16 25.20 -26.11 -3.02
CA PRO A 16 25.46 -25.58 -4.34
C PRO A 16 26.99 -25.37 -4.51
N ALA A 17 27.55 -25.87 -5.58
CA ALA A 17 28.96 -25.73 -5.91
C ALA A 17 29.41 -24.27 -5.83
N GLY A 18 30.57 -23.99 -5.25
CA GLY A 18 31.09 -22.70 -4.79
C GLY A 18 30.69 -21.41 -5.55
N TRP A 19 30.68 -21.41 -6.88
CA TRP A 19 30.25 -20.27 -7.69
C TRP A 19 28.72 -19.98 -7.64
N ALA A 20 27.88 -20.99 -7.53
CA ALA A 20 26.43 -20.82 -7.43
C ALA A 20 26.01 -20.19 -6.10
N ALA A 21 26.74 -20.52 -5.00
CA ALA A 21 26.54 -19.92 -3.68
C ALA A 21 27.06 -18.48 -3.57
N LEU A 22 28.11 -18.14 -4.33
CA LEU A 22 28.70 -16.79 -4.34
C LEU A 22 27.88 -15.76 -5.13
N ARG A 23 27.20 -16.16 -6.20
CA ARG A 23 26.40 -15.27 -7.05
C ARG A 23 25.36 -14.43 -6.29
N PRO A 24 24.54 -14.99 -5.38
CA PRO A 24 23.55 -14.20 -4.62
C PRO A 24 24.21 -13.23 -3.63
N ARG A 25 25.35 -13.60 -3.03
CA ARG A 25 26.13 -12.76 -2.12
C ARG A 25 26.75 -11.58 -2.87
N LEU A 26 27.38 -11.83 -4.01
CA LEU A 26 27.97 -10.81 -4.87
C LEU A 26 26.91 -9.87 -5.45
N ARG A 27 25.73 -10.39 -5.83
CA ARG A 27 24.60 -9.57 -6.27
C ARG A 27 24.11 -8.62 -5.17
N ARG A 28 23.97 -9.11 -3.93
CA ARG A 28 23.60 -8.30 -2.76
C ARG A 28 24.67 -7.25 -2.47
N TRP A 29 25.95 -7.64 -2.46
CA TRP A 29 27.08 -6.74 -2.25
C TRP A 29 27.10 -5.61 -3.29
N ARG A 30 27.05 -5.96 -4.59
CA ARG A 30 26.98 -4.97 -5.68
C ARG A 30 25.77 -4.04 -5.56
N ARG A 31 24.62 -4.57 -5.21
CA ARG A 31 23.43 -3.75 -4.96
C ARG A 31 23.71 -2.78 -3.84
N TYR A 32 24.14 -3.23 -2.68
CA TYR A 32 24.31 -2.42 -1.47
C TYR A 32 25.41 -1.35 -1.60
N TRP A 33 26.54 -1.68 -2.24
CA TRP A 33 27.72 -0.80 -2.29
C TRP A 33 27.85 0.00 -3.58
N VAL A 34 27.24 -0.43 -4.68
CA VAL A 34 27.39 0.23 -5.98
C VAL A 34 26.05 0.79 -6.47
N TRP A 35 25.06 -0.06 -6.67
CA TRP A 35 23.81 0.36 -7.30
C TRP A 35 22.95 1.25 -6.41
N ASP A 36 22.75 0.90 -5.13
CA ASP A 36 21.93 1.71 -4.22
C ASP A 36 22.51 3.13 -4.04
N PRO A 37 23.84 3.36 -3.81
CA PRO A 37 24.42 4.69 -3.77
C PRO A 37 24.31 5.46 -5.10
N LEU A 38 24.53 4.77 -6.24
CA LEU A 38 24.45 5.41 -7.56
C LEU A 38 23.02 5.88 -7.86
N PHE A 39 22.02 5.04 -7.61
CA PHE A 39 20.62 5.43 -7.75
C PHE A 39 20.24 6.54 -6.77
N ALA A 40 20.74 6.49 -5.54
CA ALA A 40 20.51 7.54 -4.57
C ALA A 40 21.10 8.88 -5.01
N ALA A 41 22.30 8.89 -5.59
CA ALA A 41 22.95 10.09 -6.12
C ALA A 41 22.12 10.79 -7.22
N LEU A 42 21.32 10.03 -7.97
CA LEU A 42 20.38 10.56 -8.97
C LEU A 42 19.03 10.93 -8.33
N TYR A 43 18.51 10.08 -7.47
CA TYR A 43 17.15 10.21 -6.96
C TYR A 43 17.00 11.27 -5.86
N TYR A 44 18.03 11.49 -5.03
CA TYR A 44 18.00 12.53 -3.99
C TYR A 44 17.95 13.95 -4.56
N PRO A 45 18.82 14.36 -5.51
CA PRO A 45 18.69 15.67 -6.15
C PRO A 45 17.33 15.85 -6.83
N LEU A 46 16.80 14.81 -7.49
CA LEU A 46 15.48 14.86 -8.10
C LEU A 46 14.39 15.09 -7.04
N HIS A 47 14.40 14.31 -5.95
CA HIS A 47 13.44 14.45 -4.87
C HIS A 47 13.47 15.83 -4.22
N TYR A 48 14.65 16.33 -3.88
CA TYR A 48 14.78 17.65 -3.24
C TYR A 48 14.57 18.80 -4.24
N GLY A 49 14.96 18.64 -5.50
CA GLY A 49 14.68 19.58 -6.57
C GLY A 49 13.18 19.72 -6.85
N CYS A 50 12.44 18.62 -6.87
CA CYS A 50 10.99 18.63 -7.02
C CYS A 50 10.28 19.41 -5.90
N ARG A 51 10.86 19.49 -4.71
CA ARG A 51 10.31 20.31 -3.62
C ARG A 51 10.31 21.80 -3.90
N LEU A 52 11.18 22.27 -4.79
CA LEU A 52 11.26 23.68 -5.18
C LEU A 52 10.26 24.06 -6.27
N LEU A 53 9.68 23.06 -6.93
CA LEU A 53 8.71 23.28 -8.00
C LEU A 53 7.31 23.63 -7.45
N PRO A 54 6.49 24.34 -8.23
CA PRO A 54 5.04 24.39 -8.02
C PRO A 54 4.46 22.98 -7.97
N LEU A 55 3.42 22.77 -7.15
CA LEU A 55 2.87 21.43 -6.89
C LEU A 55 2.42 20.71 -8.17
N ASP A 56 1.74 21.43 -9.05
CA ASP A 56 1.24 20.85 -10.30
C ASP A 56 2.36 20.53 -11.30
N TRP A 57 3.46 21.30 -11.28
CA TRP A 57 4.63 21.03 -12.13
C TRP A 57 5.37 19.77 -11.65
N CYS A 58 5.53 19.62 -10.34
CA CYS A 58 6.10 18.41 -9.75
C CYS A 58 5.26 17.18 -10.14
N SER A 59 3.93 17.26 -9.95
CA SER A 59 3.01 16.20 -10.33
C SER A 59 3.04 15.94 -11.85
N GLY A 60 2.96 16.98 -12.68
CA GLY A 60 2.98 16.87 -14.14
C GLY A 60 4.25 16.21 -14.67
N PHE A 61 5.41 16.59 -14.12
CA PHE A 61 6.69 15.98 -14.48
C PHE A 61 6.72 14.49 -14.10
N GLY A 62 6.17 14.14 -12.92
CA GLY A 62 6.00 12.74 -12.53
C GLY A 62 5.12 11.96 -13.53
N GLY A 63 4.00 12.54 -13.94
CA GLY A 63 3.12 11.96 -14.94
C GLY A 63 3.81 11.71 -16.29
N PHE A 64 4.58 12.68 -16.75
CA PHE A 64 5.39 12.56 -17.97
C PHE A 64 6.38 11.39 -17.87
N LEU A 65 7.11 11.27 -16.77
CA LEU A 65 8.04 10.14 -16.55
C LEU A 65 7.30 8.80 -16.48
N GLY A 66 6.11 8.77 -15.88
CA GLY A 66 5.25 7.59 -15.85
C GLY A 66 4.83 7.15 -17.25
N GLU A 67 4.44 8.08 -18.11
CA GLU A 67 4.10 7.82 -19.50
C GLU A 67 5.31 7.30 -20.31
N LEU A 68 6.50 7.86 -20.13
CA LEU A 68 7.72 7.36 -20.74
C LEU A 68 8.01 5.91 -20.33
N ASN A 69 7.84 5.60 -19.04
CA ASN A 69 8.00 4.23 -18.52
C ASN A 69 6.98 3.27 -19.16
N TRP A 70 5.72 3.66 -19.27
CA TRP A 70 4.68 2.89 -19.97
C TRP A 70 5.05 2.62 -21.43
N ARG A 71 5.55 3.64 -22.12
CA ARG A 71 5.84 3.57 -23.56
C ARG A 71 7.07 2.73 -23.88
N TYR A 72 8.15 2.87 -23.09
CA TYR A 72 9.45 2.35 -23.48
C TYR A 72 10.00 1.26 -22.56
N ARG A 73 9.76 1.35 -21.25
CA ARG A 73 10.49 0.53 -20.27
C ARG A 73 9.74 -0.74 -19.84
N TYR A 74 8.49 -0.64 -19.49
CA TYR A 74 7.77 -1.71 -18.80
C TYR A 74 6.76 -2.45 -19.70
N LYS A 75 7.13 -2.79 -20.94
CA LYS A 75 6.23 -3.43 -21.93
C LYS A 75 5.55 -4.71 -21.38
N GLY A 76 6.30 -5.60 -20.71
CA GLY A 76 5.74 -6.83 -20.13
C GLY A 76 4.77 -6.57 -18.98
N LEU A 77 5.08 -5.61 -18.09
CA LEU A 77 4.18 -5.21 -17.02
C LEU A 77 2.91 -4.56 -17.58
N ARG A 78 3.06 -3.70 -18.59
CA ARG A 78 1.95 -3.07 -19.29
C ARG A 78 0.98 -4.13 -19.86
N ALA A 79 1.45 -5.11 -20.62
CA ALA A 79 0.61 -6.16 -21.18
C ALA A 79 -0.12 -6.96 -20.09
N ARG A 80 0.57 -7.24 -18.97
CA ARG A 80 -0.06 -7.90 -17.82
C ARG A 80 -1.16 -7.04 -17.19
N VAL A 81 -0.92 -5.75 -16.99
CA VAL A 81 -1.91 -4.80 -16.45
C VAL A 81 -3.13 -4.71 -17.36
N GLU A 82 -2.94 -4.62 -18.67
CA GLU A 82 -4.03 -4.59 -19.67
C GLU A 82 -4.90 -5.86 -19.57
N THR A 83 -4.27 -7.04 -19.52
CA THR A 83 -4.98 -8.33 -19.35
C THR A 83 -5.77 -8.38 -18.04
N LEU A 84 -5.14 -7.95 -16.93
CA LEU A 84 -5.77 -7.94 -15.61
C LEU A 84 -6.92 -6.93 -15.53
N TYR A 85 -6.77 -5.77 -16.17
CA TYR A 85 -7.84 -4.78 -16.22
C TYR A 85 -9.10 -5.34 -16.87
N VAL A 86 -8.98 -6.00 -18.03
CA VAL A 86 -10.12 -6.67 -18.68
C VAL A 86 -10.73 -7.72 -17.77
N THR A 87 -9.90 -8.56 -17.14
CA THR A 87 -10.38 -9.63 -16.25
C THR A 87 -11.15 -9.07 -15.05
N LEU A 88 -10.58 -8.10 -14.34
CA LEU A 88 -11.16 -7.54 -13.10
C LEU A 88 -12.32 -6.57 -13.34
N SER A 89 -12.46 -6.05 -14.57
CA SER A 89 -13.66 -5.31 -15.01
C SER A 89 -14.82 -6.23 -15.43
N GLY A 90 -14.70 -7.54 -15.21
CA GLY A 90 -15.71 -8.53 -15.56
C GLY A 90 -15.79 -8.82 -17.06
N GLY A 91 -14.68 -8.66 -17.80
CA GLY A 91 -14.61 -8.91 -19.23
C GLY A 91 -15.31 -7.87 -20.11
N ARG A 92 -15.79 -6.76 -19.52
CA ARG A 92 -16.57 -5.72 -20.23
C ARG A 92 -15.71 -4.66 -20.91
N ALA A 93 -14.44 -4.56 -20.55
CA ALA A 93 -13.52 -3.56 -21.09
C ALA A 93 -12.98 -4.01 -22.46
N SER A 94 -12.95 -3.08 -23.43
CA SER A 94 -12.30 -3.30 -24.71
C SER A 94 -10.76 -3.28 -24.58
N PRO A 95 -10.01 -3.80 -25.57
CA PRO A 95 -8.55 -3.65 -25.58
C PRO A 95 -8.09 -2.19 -25.50
N GLU A 96 -8.81 -1.28 -26.14
CA GLU A 96 -8.54 0.16 -26.12
C GLU A 96 -8.78 0.76 -24.73
N ASP A 97 -9.82 0.30 -24.03
CA ASP A 97 -10.08 0.70 -22.63
C ASP A 97 -8.95 0.23 -21.72
N ALA A 98 -8.51 -1.01 -21.88
CA ALA A 98 -7.42 -1.58 -21.11
C ALA A 98 -6.10 -0.83 -21.36
N GLN A 99 -5.83 -0.45 -22.61
CA GLN A 99 -4.65 0.34 -22.95
C GLN A 99 -4.72 1.74 -22.33
N ARG A 100 -5.87 2.42 -22.41
CA ARG A 100 -6.07 3.73 -21.77
C ARG A 100 -5.93 3.65 -20.26
N ALA A 101 -6.51 2.64 -19.63
CA ALA A 101 -6.40 2.41 -18.21
C ALA A 101 -4.95 2.13 -17.78
N SER A 102 -4.24 1.28 -18.50
CA SER A 102 -2.83 0.99 -18.29
C SER A 102 -1.98 2.27 -18.37
N ARG A 103 -2.16 3.11 -19.39
CA ARG A 103 -1.45 4.38 -19.53
C ARG A 103 -1.71 5.31 -18.34
N ARG A 104 -2.99 5.47 -17.93
CA ARG A 104 -3.37 6.27 -16.76
C ARG A 104 -2.76 5.75 -15.48
N LEU A 105 -2.70 4.43 -15.30
CA LEU A 105 -2.06 3.83 -14.13
C LEU A 105 -0.58 4.19 -14.04
N PHE A 106 0.17 4.03 -15.12
CA PHE A 106 1.59 4.37 -15.13
C PHE A 106 1.85 5.87 -14.98
N GLU A 107 1.02 6.71 -15.62
CA GLU A 107 1.06 8.15 -15.41
C GLU A 107 0.84 8.49 -13.93
N ASN A 108 -0.20 7.93 -13.31
CA ASN A 108 -0.49 8.14 -11.89
C ASN A 108 0.66 7.66 -10.99
N LEU A 109 1.26 6.50 -11.26
CA LEU A 109 2.41 6.01 -10.50
C LEU A 109 3.61 6.94 -10.59
N GLY A 110 3.88 7.48 -11.78
CA GLY A 110 4.93 8.49 -11.96
C GLY A 110 4.65 9.75 -11.15
N ARG A 111 3.38 10.24 -11.14
CA ARG A 111 2.95 11.36 -10.31
C ARG A 111 3.19 11.08 -8.83
N VAL A 112 2.70 9.94 -8.30
CA VAL A 112 2.86 9.55 -6.89
C VAL A 112 4.33 9.53 -6.48
N MET A 113 5.21 8.99 -7.33
CA MET A 113 6.65 8.95 -7.05
C MET A 113 7.26 10.33 -6.81
N LEU A 114 6.90 11.33 -7.59
CA LEU A 114 7.43 12.69 -7.42
C LEU A 114 6.64 13.49 -6.37
N GLU A 115 5.33 13.34 -6.30
CA GLU A 115 4.47 13.95 -5.28
C GLU A 115 4.88 13.55 -3.86
N PHE A 116 5.53 12.40 -3.70
CA PHE A 116 6.12 11.98 -2.43
C PHE A 116 7.09 13.02 -1.85
N SER A 117 7.74 13.81 -2.71
CA SER A 117 8.62 14.91 -2.30
C SER A 117 7.89 16.10 -1.69
N ILE A 118 6.61 16.27 -1.99
CA ILE A 118 5.79 17.45 -1.66
C ILE A 118 4.57 17.12 -0.78
N LEU A 119 4.50 15.91 -0.21
CA LEU A 119 3.36 15.45 0.60
C LEU A 119 3.00 16.41 1.73
N ASP A 120 4.01 16.92 2.44
CA ASP A 120 3.87 17.87 3.55
C ASP A 120 3.33 19.24 3.12
N ARG A 121 3.36 19.56 1.81
CA ARG A 121 2.89 20.82 1.24
C ARG A 121 1.43 20.76 0.76
N LEU A 122 0.89 19.56 0.52
CA LEU A 122 -0.44 19.40 -0.10
C LEU A 122 -1.56 19.87 0.83
N TRP A 123 -1.49 19.51 2.12
CA TRP A 123 -2.50 19.92 3.09
C TRP A 123 -2.52 21.44 3.32
N PRO A 124 -1.42 22.11 3.67
CA PRO A 124 -1.44 23.56 3.91
C PRO A 124 -1.73 24.38 2.63
N ALA A 125 -1.52 23.81 1.45
CA ALA A 125 -1.86 24.43 0.18
C ALA A 125 -3.33 24.24 -0.24
N GLY A 126 -4.17 23.61 0.59
CA GLY A 126 -5.59 23.38 0.27
C GLY A 126 -5.82 22.47 -0.93
N ARG A 127 -4.90 21.51 -1.15
CA ARG A 127 -4.96 20.60 -2.32
C ARG A 127 -5.75 19.32 -2.05
N ILE A 128 -6.32 19.18 -0.85
CA ILE A 128 -7.01 17.97 -0.42
C ILE A 128 -8.42 18.33 0.04
N GLU A 129 -9.41 17.86 -0.70
CA GLU A 129 -10.81 17.85 -0.28
C GLU A 129 -11.06 16.64 0.62
N ILE A 130 -11.86 16.80 1.67
CA ILE A 130 -12.20 15.70 2.57
C ILE A 130 -13.70 15.48 2.57
N VAL A 131 -14.08 14.21 2.49
CA VAL A 131 -15.45 13.72 2.62
C VAL A 131 -15.50 12.71 3.75
N GLY A 132 -16.49 12.81 4.65
CA GLY A 132 -16.68 11.86 5.74
C GLY A 132 -15.75 12.05 6.93
N SER A 133 -15.09 13.22 7.10
CA SER A 133 -14.25 13.53 8.26
C SER A 133 -15.00 13.44 9.58
N GLU A 134 -16.32 13.66 9.58
CA GLU A 134 -17.21 13.53 10.73
C GLU A 134 -17.12 12.16 11.40
N HIS A 135 -16.86 11.09 10.64
CA HIS A 135 -16.70 9.75 11.19
C HIS A 135 -15.45 9.63 12.07
N LEU A 136 -14.32 10.23 11.61
CA LEU A 136 -13.09 10.30 12.43
C LEU A 136 -13.29 11.17 13.67
N LEU A 137 -13.93 12.34 13.50
CA LEU A 137 -14.16 13.28 14.58
C LEU A 137 -15.11 12.71 15.65
N ALA A 138 -16.17 12.02 15.23
CA ALA A 138 -17.08 11.32 16.13
C ALA A 138 -16.41 10.22 16.95
N ALA A 139 -15.57 9.38 16.30
CA ALA A 139 -14.80 8.36 17.00
C ALA A 139 -13.84 8.97 18.03
N ARG A 140 -13.18 10.10 17.68
CA ARG A 140 -12.33 10.86 18.63
C ARG A 140 -13.11 11.38 19.81
N ALA A 141 -14.25 12.01 19.57
CA ALA A 141 -15.11 12.56 20.64
C ALA A 141 -15.59 11.46 21.59
N ALA A 142 -15.86 10.26 21.07
CA ALA A 142 -16.21 9.08 21.86
C ALA A 142 -15.01 8.40 22.55
N GLY A 143 -13.78 8.83 22.33
CA GLY A 143 -12.57 8.17 22.83
C GLY A 143 -12.37 6.77 22.24
N THR A 144 -12.96 6.46 21.08
CA THR A 144 -12.87 5.17 20.44
C THR A 144 -11.61 5.08 19.58
N PRO A 145 -10.77 4.04 19.72
CA PRO A 145 -9.63 3.84 18.86
C PRO A 145 -10.06 3.57 17.42
N VAL A 146 -9.25 3.98 16.45
CA VAL A 146 -9.62 3.92 15.02
C VAL A 146 -8.56 3.21 14.20
N ILE A 147 -8.98 2.29 13.36
CA ILE A 147 -8.17 1.77 12.25
C ILE A 147 -8.70 2.40 10.96
N VAL A 148 -7.93 3.33 10.39
CA VAL A 148 -8.18 3.82 9.03
C VAL A 148 -7.65 2.77 8.07
N MET A 149 -8.56 2.08 7.39
CA MET A 149 -8.23 1.08 6.39
C MET A 149 -8.05 1.75 5.02
N GLY A 150 -6.81 2.08 4.68
CA GLY A 150 -6.45 2.68 3.41
C GLY A 150 -6.49 1.69 2.24
N LEU A 151 -6.61 2.23 1.02
CA LEU A 151 -6.47 1.52 -0.24
C LEU A 151 -5.41 2.22 -1.09
N HIS A 152 -4.61 1.44 -1.84
CA HIS A 152 -3.57 1.98 -2.73
C HIS A 152 -4.15 2.55 -4.05
N LEU A 153 -5.07 3.50 -3.91
CA LEU A 153 -5.74 4.20 -5.02
C LEU A 153 -5.17 5.61 -5.19
N ALA A 154 -5.02 6.05 -6.41
CA ALA A 154 -4.53 7.38 -6.81
C ALA A 154 -3.20 7.73 -6.11
N ASN A 155 -3.15 8.81 -5.31
CA ASN A 155 -2.03 9.05 -4.39
C ASN A 155 -2.46 8.72 -2.96
N TRP A 156 -2.38 7.46 -2.60
CA TRP A 156 -2.74 6.95 -1.27
C TRP A 156 -1.94 7.58 -0.13
N GLU A 157 -0.76 8.14 -0.43
CA GLU A 157 0.09 8.77 0.58
C GLU A 157 -0.58 9.99 1.23
N VAL A 158 -1.55 10.63 0.56
CA VAL A 158 -2.22 11.82 1.09
C VAL A 158 -3.17 11.52 2.27
N ILE A 159 -3.53 10.25 2.50
CA ILE A 159 -4.33 9.87 3.68
C ILE A 159 -3.60 10.25 4.97
N GLY A 160 -2.28 10.05 5.04
CA GLY A 160 -1.48 10.40 6.22
C GLY A 160 -1.53 11.89 6.57
N PRO A 161 -1.17 12.82 5.67
CA PRO A 161 -1.30 14.25 5.89
C PRO A 161 -2.72 14.71 6.26
N THR A 162 -3.77 14.08 5.74
CA THR A 162 -5.14 14.44 6.12
C THR A 162 -5.47 14.08 7.56
N ILE A 163 -5.07 12.89 8.03
CA ILE A 163 -5.26 12.48 9.42
C ILE A 163 -4.59 13.48 10.36
N VAL A 164 -3.33 13.84 10.09
CA VAL A 164 -2.59 14.81 10.90
C VAL A 164 -3.19 16.22 10.78
N GLY A 165 -3.57 16.63 9.56
CA GLY A 165 -4.18 17.94 9.30
C GLY A 165 -5.55 18.12 9.99
N LEU A 166 -6.30 17.03 10.20
CA LEU A 166 -7.51 17.01 11.02
C LEU A 166 -7.24 17.07 12.54
N GLY A 167 -5.98 17.21 12.96
CA GLY A 167 -5.58 17.35 14.36
C GLY A 167 -5.33 16.04 15.09
N PHE A 168 -5.20 14.92 14.37
CA PHE A 168 -4.86 13.64 14.99
C PHE A 168 -3.34 13.44 15.05
N TYR A 169 -2.68 14.30 15.82
CA TYR A 169 -1.25 14.22 16.07
C TYR A 169 -0.88 12.90 16.76
N GLY A 170 0.20 12.27 16.30
CA GLY A 170 0.62 10.96 16.81
C GLY A 170 -0.09 9.76 16.16
N ALA A 171 -0.88 9.97 15.11
CA ALA A 171 -1.38 8.88 14.28
C ALA A 171 -0.21 8.02 13.78
N LYS A 172 -0.40 6.72 13.76
CA LYS A 172 0.66 5.75 13.40
C LYS A 172 0.26 4.95 12.18
N GLY A 173 1.26 4.51 11.42
CA GLY A 173 1.05 3.69 10.24
C GLY A 173 2.11 2.62 10.07
N PHE A 174 1.73 1.51 9.46
CA PHE A 174 2.69 0.53 8.98
C PHE A 174 3.33 0.99 7.68
N TYR A 175 4.59 0.64 7.49
CA TYR A 175 5.26 0.80 6.20
C TYR A 175 6.09 -0.42 5.88
N LEU A 176 6.12 -0.81 4.62
CA LEU A 176 7.04 -1.84 4.14
C LEU A 176 8.38 -1.19 3.81
N PRO A 177 9.48 -1.55 4.51
CA PRO A 177 10.78 -1.00 4.19
C PRO A 177 11.19 -1.34 2.76
N PRO A 178 11.53 -0.35 1.92
CA PRO A 178 12.05 -0.62 0.60
C PRO A 178 13.42 -1.33 0.70
N PRO A 179 13.82 -2.06 -0.34
CA PRO A 179 15.06 -2.83 -0.31
C PRO A 179 16.33 -1.99 -0.23
N SER A 180 16.29 -0.71 -0.60
CA SER A 180 17.40 0.23 -0.52
C SER A 180 17.32 1.05 0.78
N ARG A 181 18.45 1.12 1.52
CA ARG A 181 18.55 1.95 2.73
C ARG A 181 18.38 3.45 2.45
N PHE A 182 18.69 3.89 1.24
CA PHE A 182 18.54 5.28 0.84
C PHE A 182 17.07 5.62 0.59
N ASP A 183 16.35 4.73 -0.11
CA ASP A 183 14.92 4.89 -0.34
C ASP A 183 14.14 4.83 0.97
N GLU A 184 14.54 3.95 1.91
CA GLU A 184 13.94 3.89 3.25
C GLU A 184 14.12 5.22 4.01
N LYS A 185 15.34 5.79 4.01
CA LYS A 185 15.57 7.10 4.65
C LYS A 185 14.72 8.20 4.04
N LEU A 186 14.58 8.21 2.72
CA LEU A 186 13.79 9.20 2.02
C LEU A 186 12.31 9.06 2.37
N LEU A 187 11.80 7.81 2.35
CA LEU A 187 10.43 7.47 2.69
C LEU A 187 10.08 7.90 4.12
N VAL A 188 10.91 7.51 5.08
CA VAL A 188 10.69 7.84 6.48
C VAL A 188 10.70 9.36 6.67
N ARG A 189 11.71 10.06 6.16
CA ARG A 189 11.79 11.53 6.26
C ARG A 189 10.63 12.26 5.61
N ALA A 190 10.15 11.80 4.46
CA ALA A 190 9.02 12.42 3.79
C ALA A 190 7.73 12.33 4.62
N ARG A 191 7.53 11.19 5.29
CA ARG A 191 6.36 10.98 6.15
C ARG A 191 6.50 11.65 7.51
N GLU A 192 7.69 11.69 8.10
CA GLU A 192 7.97 12.41 9.35
C GLU A 192 7.72 13.92 9.20
N ARG A 193 7.94 14.52 8.02
CA ARG A 193 7.72 15.95 7.78
C ARG A 193 6.28 16.41 8.02
N TYR A 194 5.29 15.56 7.77
CA TYR A 194 3.91 15.87 8.11
C TYR A 194 3.46 15.30 9.46
N GLY A 195 4.37 14.71 10.24
CA GLY A 195 4.08 14.23 11.59
C GLY A 195 3.68 12.76 11.70
N ALA A 196 3.91 11.93 10.68
CA ALA A 196 3.64 10.51 10.76
C ALA A 196 4.61 9.79 11.70
N ILE A 197 4.10 8.81 12.45
CA ILE A 197 4.89 7.87 13.23
C ILE A 197 4.76 6.48 12.59
N LEU A 198 5.89 5.85 12.29
CA LEU A 198 5.92 4.66 11.45
C LEU A 198 6.28 3.40 12.25
N PHE A 199 5.54 2.32 12.00
CA PHE A 199 5.86 0.97 12.48
C PHE A 199 6.39 0.08 11.36
N ARG A 200 7.44 -0.67 11.63
CA ARG A 200 7.86 -1.78 10.77
C ARG A 200 6.89 -2.96 10.94
N PRO A 201 6.54 -3.67 9.86
CA PRO A 201 5.68 -4.86 9.94
C PRO A 201 6.39 -5.98 10.71
N GLY A 202 5.58 -6.89 11.26
CA GLY A 202 6.04 -8.04 12.04
C GLY A 202 5.42 -8.07 13.44
N ILE A 203 5.75 -9.09 14.21
CA ILE A 203 5.16 -9.33 15.55
C ILE A 203 5.34 -8.11 16.47
N ALA A 204 6.55 -7.54 16.50
CA ALA A 204 6.83 -6.37 17.34
C ALA A 204 5.98 -5.16 16.90
N GLY A 205 5.95 -4.85 15.60
CA GLY A 205 5.13 -3.75 15.07
C GLY A 205 3.64 -3.96 15.34
N THR A 206 3.13 -5.16 15.19
CA THR A 206 1.72 -5.46 15.49
C THR A 206 1.39 -5.27 16.97
N ARG A 207 2.29 -5.70 17.88
CA ARG A 207 2.13 -5.45 19.33
C ARG A 207 2.15 -3.95 19.66
N MET A 208 3.05 -3.19 19.02
CA MET A 208 3.10 -1.73 19.19
C MET A 208 1.86 -1.04 18.66
N ALA A 209 1.31 -1.49 17.53
CA ALA A 209 0.06 -0.99 16.98
C ALA A 209 -1.13 -1.29 17.90
N GLN A 210 -1.23 -2.51 18.41
CA GLN A 210 -2.26 -2.90 19.39
C GLN A 210 -2.18 -2.06 20.65
N ARG A 211 -0.97 -1.89 21.22
CA ARG A 211 -0.74 -1.03 22.39
C ARG A 211 -1.17 0.42 22.12
N HIS A 212 -0.83 0.96 20.94
CA HIS A 212 -1.25 2.30 20.56
C HIS A 212 -2.78 2.46 20.51
N LEU A 213 -3.48 1.48 19.93
CA LEU A 213 -4.94 1.49 19.89
C LEU A 213 -5.55 1.38 21.29
N VAL A 214 -5.05 0.48 22.16
CA VAL A 214 -5.62 0.22 23.48
C VAL A 214 -5.30 1.33 24.48
N GLU A 215 -4.01 1.68 24.64
CA GLU A 215 -3.55 2.59 25.69
C GLU A 215 -3.74 4.07 25.31
N ALA A 216 -3.41 4.43 24.06
CA ALA A 216 -3.50 5.82 23.61
C ALA A 216 -4.86 6.15 22.97
N ARG A 217 -5.77 5.18 22.80
CA ARG A 217 -7.00 5.35 22.02
C ARG A 217 -6.74 6.02 20.67
N GLY A 218 -5.62 5.62 20.06
CA GLY A 218 -5.04 6.29 18.90
C GLY A 218 -5.63 5.88 17.56
N ILE A 219 -5.11 6.52 16.49
CA ILE A 219 -5.42 6.18 15.10
C ILE A 219 -4.27 5.38 14.50
N LEU A 220 -4.62 4.28 13.85
CA LEU A 220 -3.73 3.45 13.05
C LEU A 220 -4.12 3.50 11.57
N LEU A 221 -3.24 3.99 10.70
CA LEU A 221 -3.38 3.84 9.26
C LEU A 221 -2.83 2.47 8.83
N PHE A 222 -3.69 1.66 8.21
CA PHE A 222 -3.32 0.32 7.78
C PHE A 222 -3.94 0.00 6.41
N TYR A 223 -3.11 -0.30 5.41
CA TYR A 223 -3.60 -0.61 4.07
C TYR A 223 -4.15 -2.03 3.98
N GLY A 224 -5.42 -2.15 3.54
CA GLY A 224 -6.11 -3.43 3.44
C GLY A 224 -5.65 -4.29 2.26
N ASP A 225 -5.22 -3.64 1.19
CA ASP A 225 -4.91 -4.23 -0.12
C ASP A 225 -3.40 -4.40 -0.41
N GLU A 226 -2.56 -4.31 0.62
CA GLU A 226 -1.10 -4.43 0.49
C GLU A 226 -0.66 -5.78 -0.10
N GLU A 227 0.34 -5.74 -0.98
CA GLU A 227 1.02 -6.94 -1.47
C GLU A 227 1.91 -7.54 -0.38
N ARG A 228 1.88 -8.85 -0.25
CA ARG A 228 2.80 -9.60 0.61
C ARG A 228 3.34 -10.82 -0.09
N ARG A 229 4.67 -10.88 -0.31
CA ARG A 229 5.38 -12.01 -0.91
C ARG A 229 4.87 -12.40 -2.30
N GLY A 230 4.55 -11.39 -3.11
CA GLY A 230 4.07 -11.58 -4.47
C GLY A 230 2.57 -11.84 -4.56
N TYR A 231 1.80 -11.65 -3.48
CA TYR A 231 0.36 -11.89 -3.46
C TYR A 231 -0.42 -10.70 -2.90
N VAL A 232 -1.35 -10.17 -3.69
CA VAL A 232 -2.32 -9.14 -3.27
C VAL A 232 -3.53 -9.84 -2.67
N SER A 233 -3.72 -9.67 -1.35
CA SER A 233 -4.71 -10.44 -0.59
C SER A 233 -6.13 -9.84 -0.61
N ALA A 234 -6.27 -8.59 -1.03
CA ALA A 234 -7.56 -7.88 -1.11
C ALA A 234 -7.50 -6.82 -2.22
N PRO A 235 -8.63 -6.45 -2.86
CA PRO A 235 -9.94 -7.12 -2.70
C PRO A 235 -9.91 -8.59 -3.13
N LEU A 236 -10.87 -9.37 -2.62
CA LEU A 236 -10.90 -10.80 -2.92
C LEU A 236 -11.29 -11.09 -4.36
N PHE A 237 -12.17 -10.30 -4.96
CA PHE A 237 -12.73 -10.52 -6.30
C PHE A 237 -13.25 -11.97 -6.48
N GLY A 238 -13.98 -12.47 -5.50
CA GLY A 238 -14.53 -13.83 -5.48
C GLY A 238 -13.56 -14.95 -5.13
N ARG A 239 -12.30 -14.63 -4.80
CA ARG A 239 -11.32 -15.63 -4.33
C ARG A 239 -11.54 -15.96 -2.85
N PRO A 240 -11.12 -17.15 -2.39
CA PRO A 240 -11.13 -17.47 -0.97
C PRO A 240 -10.20 -16.54 -0.18
N ILE A 241 -10.51 -16.38 1.11
CA ILE A 241 -9.69 -15.55 2.03
C ILE A 241 -8.30 -16.19 2.18
N PRO A 242 -7.22 -15.46 1.85
CA PRO A 242 -5.88 -15.99 2.03
C PRO A 242 -5.53 -16.10 3.52
N ALA A 243 -4.79 -17.17 3.89
CA ALA A 243 -4.34 -17.37 5.26
C ALA A 243 -3.52 -16.19 5.84
N ARG A 244 -2.91 -15.39 4.96
CA ARG A 244 -2.17 -14.17 5.31
C ARG A 244 -2.78 -12.97 4.59
N SER A 245 -3.84 -12.42 5.15
CA SER A 245 -4.54 -11.25 4.63
C SER A 245 -4.39 -10.07 5.59
N ASN A 246 -4.23 -8.86 5.02
CA ASN A 246 -4.29 -7.64 5.82
C ASN A 246 -5.69 -7.42 6.39
N LEU A 247 -6.76 -7.81 5.67
CA LEU A 247 -8.12 -7.73 6.19
C LEU A 247 -8.28 -8.58 7.46
N VAL A 248 -7.74 -9.82 7.47
CA VAL A 248 -7.73 -10.68 8.67
C VAL A 248 -6.98 -9.99 9.83
N THR A 249 -5.86 -9.35 9.54
CA THR A 249 -5.07 -8.63 10.55
C THR A 249 -5.85 -7.43 11.10
N ILE A 250 -6.53 -6.68 10.25
CA ILE A 250 -7.36 -5.52 10.61
C ILE A 250 -8.51 -5.97 11.53
N VAL A 251 -9.24 -7.02 11.16
CA VAL A 251 -10.34 -7.56 11.99
C VAL A 251 -9.83 -7.97 13.37
N ARG A 252 -8.73 -8.73 13.43
CA ARG A 252 -8.14 -9.16 14.72
C ARG A 252 -7.65 -8.01 15.58
N LEU A 253 -7.04 -6.98 14.97
CA LEU A 253 -6.62 -5.77 15.69
C LEU A 253 -7.84 -4.98 16.20
N ALA A 254 -8.90 -4.86 15.40
CA ALA A 254 -10.14 -4.22 15.82
C ALA A 254 -10.75 -4.91 17.02
N TRP A 255 -10.88 -6.24 16.99
CA TRP A 255 -11.36 -7.02 18.13
C TRP A 255 -10.50 -6.82 19.37
N ALA A 256 -9.19 -7.01 19.25
CA ALA A 256 -8.27 -6.94 20.39
C ALA A 256 -8.14 -5.54 21.01
N SER A 257 -8.61 -4.49 20.33
CA SER A 257 -8.48 -3.10 20.78
C SER A 257 -9.81 -2.37 21.00
N GLY A 258 -10.93 -2.94 20.56
CA GLY A 258 -12.22 -2.25 20.49
C GLY A 258 -12.22 -1.12 19.46
N ALA A 259 -11.31 -1.16 18.49
CA ALA A 259 -11.22 -0.13 17.46
C ALA A 259 -12.31 -0.26 16.41
N VAL A 260 -12.86 0.86 15.98
CA VAL A 260 -13.70 0.93 14.77
C VAL A 260 -12.82 0.95 13.52
N VAL A 261 -13.31 0.33 12.43
CA VAL A 261 -12.60 0.30 11.15
C VAL A 261 -13.30 1.27 10.19
N LEU A 262 -12.56 2.28 9.73
CA LEU A 262 -13.02 3.23 8.73
C LEU A 262 -12.28 3.00 7.41
N PRO A 263 -12.95 2.51 6.37
CA PRO A 263 -12.36 2.44 5.04
C PRO A 263 -12.09 3.85 4.50
N ALA A 264 -10.91 4.05 3.91
CA ALA A 264 -10.52 5.31 3.31
C ALA A 264 -9.92 5.09 1.93
N HIS A 265 -10.22 5.96 1.00
CA HIS A 265 -9.65 5.94 -0.34
C HIS A 265 -9.41 7.35 -0.88
N VAL A 266 -8.61 7.42 -1.91
CA VAL A 266 -8.23 8.66 -2.56
C VAL A 266 -8.68 8.65 -4.01
N GLU A 267 -9.20 9.78 -4.46
CA GLU A 267 -9.45 10.09 -5.86
C GLU A 267 -8.51 11.22 -6.28
N ARG A 268 -7.88 11.08 -7.44
CA ARG A 268 -7.16 12.20 -8.05
C ARG A 268 -8.16 13.08 -8.81
N LEU A 269 -8.16 14.34 -8.50
CA LEU A 269 -8.86 15.35 -9.26
C LEU A 269 -7.97 15.89 -10.38
N GLU A 270 -7.85 17.17 -10.57
CA GLU A 270 -6.96 17.77 -11.55
C GLU A 270 -5.58 18.10 -10.94
N GLY A 271 -4.50 17.81 -11.67
CA GLY A 271 -3.13 18.08 -11.21
C GLY A 271 -2.78 17.37 -9.91
N ALA A 272 -2.20 18.12 -8.97
CA ALA A 272 -1.89 17.68 -7.61
C ALA A 272 -3.04 18.00 -6.63
N ARG A 273 -4.28 17.72 -7.01
CA ARG A 273 -5.48 17.86 -6.18
C ARG A 273 -6.11 16.51 -5.94
N PHE A 274 -6.62 16.30 -4.73
CA PHE A 274 -7.12 15.01 -4.28
C PHE A 274 -8.40 15.16 -3.51
N ARG A 275 -9.24 14.14 -3.55
CA ARG A 275 -10.34 13.93 -2.62
C ARG A 275 -10.05 12.71 -1.79
N VAL A 276 -10.03 12.85 -0.46
CA VAL A 276 -9.93 11.75 0.49
C VAL A 276 -11.30 11.51 1.08
N THR A 277 -11.81 10.31 0.88
CA THR A 277 -13.11 9.90 1.42
C THR A 277 -12.91 8.92 2.55
N TYR A 278 -13.40 9.26 3.75
CA TYR A 278 -13.56 8.36 4.89
C TYR A 278 -14.98 7.82 4.88
N ARG A 279 -15.11 6.50 4.76
CA ARG A 279 -16.42 5.84 4.80
C ARG A 279 -16.90 5.70 6.24
N PRO A 280 -18.21 5.50 6.47
CA PRO A 280 -18.74 5.19 7.79
C PRO A 280 -17.99 4.02 8.44
N PRO A 281 -17.92 3.97 9.79
CA PRO A 281 -17.38 2.84 10.52
C PRO A 281 -18.07 1.54 10.09
N VAL A 282 -17.26 0.51 9.88
CA VAL A 282 -17.79 -0.82 9.57
C VAL A 282 -18.18 -1.50 10.87
N ASP A 283 -19.44 -1.88 10.96
CA ASP A 283 -19.92 -2.70 12.05
C ASP A 283 -19.38 -4.14 11.90
N LEU A 284 -18.38 -4.47 12.70
CA LEU A 284 -17.80 -5.82 12.77
C LEU A 284 -18.54 -6.61 13.84
N ALA A 285 -18.99 -7.82 13.50
CA ALA A 285 -19.55 -8.73 14.48
C ALA A 285 -18.54 -8.99 15.61
N THR A 286 -19.06 -9.24 16.82
CA THR A 286 -18.27 -9.54 18.02
C THR A 286 -17.25 -10.64 17.79
N GLU A 287 -16.18 -10.63 18.60
CA GLU A 287 -15.10 -11.60 18.52
C GLU A 287 -15.63 -13.04 18.72
N ALA A 288 -15.65 -13.80 17.62
CA ALA A 288 -15.90 -15.22 17.61
C ALA A 288 -15.14 -15.83 16.43
N PRO A 289 -14.53 -17.03 16.57
CA PRO A 289 -13.81 -17.66 15.48
C PRO A 289 -14.63 -17.78 14.19
N ALA A 290 -15.92 -18.11 14.31
CA ALA A 290 -16.85 -18.21 13.19
C ALA A 290 -17.17 -16.86 12.52
N ALA A 291 -17.00 -15.73 13.21
CA ALA A 291 -17.29 -14.41 12.69
C ALA A 291 -16.11 -13.78 11.91
N LEU A 292 -14.94 -14.40 11.94
CA LEU A 292 -13.73 -13.84 11.29
C LEU A 292 -13.94 -13.71 9.78
N ASP A 293 -14.34 -14.77 9.12
CA ASP A 293 -14.51 -14.81 7.68
C ASP A 293 -15.66 -13.90 7.25
N ASP A 294 -16.76 -13.85 7.99
CA ASP A 294 -17.89 -12.96 7.74
C ASP A 294 -17.46 -11.49 7.81
N ASN A 295 -16.65 -11.12 8.80
CA ASN A 295 -16.13 -9.76 8.93
C ASN A 295 -15.15 -9.40 7.81
N VAL A 296 -14.28 -10.34 7.40
CA VAL A 296 -13.40 -10.14 6.24
C VAL A 296 -14.22 -9.93 4.97
N HIS A 297 -15.25 -10.76 4.73
CA HIS A 297 -16.14 -10.58 3.59
C HIS A 297 -16.94 -9.28 3.67
N ARG A 298 -17.31 -8.81 4.87
CA ARG A 298 -17.97 -7.51 5.07
C ARG A 298 -17.06 -6.36 4.65
N LEU A 299 -15.79 -6.37 5.04
CA LEU A 299 -14.80 -5.40 4.58
C LEU A 299 -14.59 -5.50 3.06
N ASP A 300 -14.48 -6.71 2.53
CA ASP A 300 -14.28 -6.93 1.09
C ASP A 300 -15.44 -6.40 0.24
N ARG A 301 -16.69 -6.60 0.66
CA ARG A 301 -17.88 -6.04 -0.01
C ARG A 301 -17.86 -4.51 -0.10
N ILE A 302 -17.20 -3.84 0.83
CA ILE A 302 -17.08 -2.38 0.83
C ILE A 302 -15.96 -1.94 -0.13
N ILE A 303 -14.79 -2.59 -0.08
CA ILE A 303 -13.63 -2.13 -0.85
C ILE A 303 -13.64 -2.59 -2.30
N THR A 304 -14.23 -3.74 -2.60
CA THR A 304 -14.26 -4.29 -3.98
C THR A 304 -14.87 -3.31 -4.98
N PRO A 305 -16.08 -2.74 -4.77
CA PRO A 305 -16.66 -1.80 -5.72
C PRO A 305 -15.85 -0.49 -5.83
N ILE A 306 -15.21 -0.02 -4.74
CA ILE A 306 -14.36 1.17 -4.76
C ILE A 306 -13.14 0.92 -5.67
N VAL A 307 -12.48 -0.22 -5.53
CA VAL A 307 -11.33 -0.56 -6.35
C VAL A 307 -11.74 -0.82 -7.80
N GLN A 308 -12.85 -1.52 -8.04
CA GLN A 308 -13.36 -1.76 -9.40
C GLN A 308 -13.66 -0.48 -10.17
N ALA A 309 -14.25 0.52 -9.51
CA ALA A 309 -14.52 1.81 -10.13
C ALA A 309 -13.24 2.58 -10.50
N GLN A 310 -12.13 2.30 -9.85
CA GLN A 310 -10.86 3.02 -10.00
C GLN A 310 -9.67 2.09 -10.36
N LEU A 311 -9.91 0.98 -11.02
CA LEU A 311 -8.84 0.02 -11.40
C LEU A 311 -7.65 0.70 -12.10
N HIS A 312 -7.91 1.74 -12.92
CA HIS A 312 -6.89 2.52 -13.62
C HIS A 312 -6.04 3.43 -12.69
N HIS A 313 -6.37 3.50 -11.41
CA HIS A 313 -5.61 4.19 -10.37
C HIS A 313 -5.14 3.26 -9.25
N TRP A 314 -5.44 1.97 -9.35
CA TRP A 314 -5.12 1.01 -8.31
C TRP A 314 -3.69 0.46 -8.48
N TYR A 315 -2.78 0.87 -7.59
CA TYR A 315 -1.37 0.47 -7.64
C TYR A 315 -1.19 -1.04 -7.60
N MET A 316 -1.96 -1.76 -6.77
CA MET A 316 -1.83 -3.21 -6.61
C MET A 316 -2.13 -4.01 -7.89
N LEU A 317 -2.70 -3.39 -8.92
CA LEU A 317 -2.85 -3.99 -10.23
C LEU A 317 -1.49 -4.34 -10.86
N THR A 318 -0.43 -3.59 -10.53
CA THR A 318 0.94 -3.88 -10.97
C THR A 318 1.57 -5.04 -10.22
N GLU A 319 1.13 -5.32 -9.01
CA GLU A 319 1.63 -6.38 -8.12
C GLU A 319 0.79 -7.66 -8.19
N TRP A 320 -0.40 -7.58 -8.79
CA TRP A 320 -1.33 -8.70 -8.87
C TRP A 320 -0.73 -9.86 -9.66
N ARG A 321 -0.61 -11.01 -9.02
CA ARG A 321 -0.21 -12.29 -9.63
C ARG A 321 -1.36 -13.28 -9.44
N ARG A 322 -1.65 -14.03 -10.48
CA ARG A 322 -2.67 -15.09 -10.43
C ARG A 322 -2.18 -16.28 -9.64
#